data_65f1580169b42f5cfd5b41589e39b1af
#
_entry.id   65f1580169b42f5cfd5b41589e39b1af
#
_cell.length_a   1.000
_cell.length_b   1.000
_cell.length_c   1.000
_cell.angle_alpha   90.00
_cell.angle_beta   90.00
_cell.angle_gamma   90.00
#
_symmetry.space_group_name_H-M   'P 1'
#
loop_
_entity.id
_entity.type
_entity.pdbx_description
1 polymer ?
#
loop_
_entity_poly.entity_id
_entity_poly.type
_entity_poly.pdbx_seq_one_letter_code
_entity_poly.pdbx_strand_id
1 'polypeptide(L)'
;MFCSVERLEKTLDRVSRRSSDPQELRESGQSEVPKEGATEGMVAAYPDSGRAALSIDVEDWFHAANLNVARQTWDQCELRVERNTMRMMEILDACNTRATFFVLGWVAKKCPHLVRAIAAAGHEIASHGYDHELVYSLRPNEFRLDVLRSKQCLEDLTGKRVRGYRAPSFSITEWAIPILQDVGFDYDSSVVPTIAHDRYGHLRGMESGRPVILLRDGFYEVGISCLRLGKHGIPWGGGGYFRLAPYLLWLWGVRRILRSGVPYTFYIHPWEIDPGQPRVAGIKASYRFRHRVNLHRCEERFAALVDAFKWIPLCDLIDGWTAGHGSPGLR
;
A
#
# COMPACT_ATOMS: atom_id res chain seq x y z
N MET A 1 -4.39 19.96 -12.28
CA MET A 1 -4.13 19.18 -11.07
C MET A 1 -4.10 20.01 -9.77
N PHE A 2 -4.16 21.32 -9.88
CA PHE A 2 -4.52 22.23 -8.77
C PHE A 2 -5.98 22.01 -8.30
N CYS A 3 -6.80 21.35 -9.12
CA CYS A 3 -8.21 21.06 -8.85
C CYS A 3 -8.47 20.08 -7.69
N SER A 4 -7.47 19.29 -7.25
CA SER A 4 -7.68 18.28 -6.19
C SER A 4 -7.58 18.85 -4.79
N VAL A 5 -6.68 19.79 -4.53
CA VAL A 5 -6.50 20.41 -3.20
C VAL A 5 -7.65 21.37 -2.92
N GLU A 6 -8.02 22.20 -3.88
CA GLU A 6 -9.18 23.09 -3.78
C GLU A 6 -10.52 22.34 -3.66
N ARG A 7 -10.65 21.15 -4.29
CA ARG A 7 -11.80 20.27 -4.06
C ARG A 7 -11.80 19.65 -2.67
N LEU A 8 -10.63 19.30 -2.12
CA LEU A 8 -10.51 18.78 -0.77
C LEU A 8 -10.97 19.81 0.27
N GLU A 9 -10.51 21.06 0.15
CA GLU A 9 -10.90 22.15 1.04
C GLU A 9 -12.40 22.48 0.93
N LYS A 10 -12.93 22.56 -0.28
CA LYS A 10 -14.39 22.79 -0.51
C LYS A 10 -15.26 21.62 -0.04
N THR A 11 -14.75 20.39 -0.05
CA THR A 11 -15.48 19.22 0.45
C THR A 11 -15.48 19.18 1.98
N LEU A 12 -14.38 19.54 2.62
CA LEU A 12 -14.28 19.65 4.08
C LEU A 12 -15.20 20.76 4.63
N ASP A 13 -15.27 21.90 3.95
CA ASP A 13 -16.14 23.02 4.30
C ASP A 13 -17.65 22.71 4.14
N ARG A 14 -18.02 21.91 3.13
CA ARG A 14 -19.41 21.46 2.93
C ARG A 14 -19.88 20.43 3.95
N VAL A 15 -19.00 19.55 4.40
CA VAL A 15 -19.34 18.54 5.40
C VAL A 15 -19.52 19.17 6.77
N SER A 16 -18.73 20.20 7.09
CA SER A 16 -18.86 20.98 8.34
C SER A 16 -20.18 21.76 8.46
N ARG A 17 -20.77 22.19 7.33
CA ARG A 17 -22.00 22.99 7.31
C ARG A 17 -23.32 22.21 7.25
N ARG A 18 -23.27 20.87 7.07
CA ARG A 18 -24.49 20.02 6.95
C ARG A 18 -24.91 19.29 8.22
N SER A 19 -24.27 19.53 9.37
CA SER A 19 -24.60 18.87 10.63
C SER A 19 -25.63 19.61 11.51
N SER A 20 -26.33 20.58 10.95
CA SER A 20 -27.35 21.35 11.69
C SER A 20 -28.58 21.56 10.83
N ASP A 21 -29.38 20.52 10.61
CA ASP A 21 -30.83 20.65 10.42
C ASP A 21 -31.53 19.27 10.44
N PRO A 22 -32.38 19.00 11.45
CA PRO A 22 -33.16 17.80 11.50
C PRO A 22 -34.65 18.14 11.28
N GLN A 23 -35.10 18.22 10.02
CA GLN A 23 -36.52 18.07 9.68
C GLN A 23 -36.70 18.07 8.16
N GLU A 24 -37.11 16.92 7.63
CA GLU A 24 -38.06 16.72 6.52
C GLU A 24 -37.85 15.33 5.90
N LEU A 25 -38.68 14.41 6.36
CA LEU A 25 -39.01 13.18 5.63
C LEU A 25 -40.43 12.80 5.98
N ARG A 26 -41.38 13.11 5.10
CA ARG A 26 -42.59 12.31 4.93
C ARG A 26 -43.09 12.38 3.49
N GLU A 27 -43.49 11.18 3.03
CA GLU A 27 -44.47 10.84 1.99
C GLU A 27 -44.07 10.93 0.51
N SER A 28 -43.85 9.75 -0.15
CA SER A 28 -44.85 9.20 -1.10
C SER A 28 -44.31 8.03 -1.92
N GLY A 29 -45.12 6.98 -2.10
CA GLY A 29 -45.21 6.19 -3.33
C GLY A 29 -44.59 4.78 -3.31
N GLN A 30 -45.42 3.79 -3.01
CA GLN A 30 -45.16 2.36 -3.21
C GLN A 30 -45.07 2.01 -4.70
N SER A 31 -44.08 1.22 -5.10
CA SER A 31 -44.18 0.24 -6.17
C SER A 31 -43.24 -0.94 -5.85
N GLU A 32 -43.87 -2.09 -5.69
CA GLU A 32 -43.21 -3.38 -5.40
C GLU A 32 -42.42 -3.89 -6.60
N VAL A 33 -41.13 -4.25 -6.37
CA VAL A 33 -40.32 -5.10 -7.25
C VAL A 33 -39.72 -6.22 -6.38
N PRO A 34 -39.68 -7.50 -6.86
CA PRO A 34 -39.39 -8.64 -6.02
C PRO A 34 -37.96 -8.63 -5.45
N LYS A 35 -37.84 -8.93 -4.17
CA LYS A 35 -36.57 -9.06 -3.47
C LYS A 35 -35.94 -10.42 -3.84
N GLU A 36 -34.93 -10.41 -4.69
CA GLU A 36 -33.89 -11.44 -4.67
C GLU A 36 -32.99 -11.22 -3.44
N GLY A 37 -32.81 -12.29 -2.66
CA GLY A 37 -32.14 -12.24 -1.38
C GLY A 37 -30.68 -11.81 -1.49
N ALA A 38 -30.39 -10.58 -1.11
CA ALA A 38 -29.06 -10.17 -0.72
C ALA A 38 -28.78 -10.79 0.65
N THR A 39 -27.94 -11.82 0.70
CA THR A 39 -27.30 -12.27 1.93
C THR A 39 -26.52 -11.08 2.49
N GLU A 40 -27.06 -10.44 3.54
CA GLU A 40 -26.32 -9.54 4.40
C GLU A 40 -25.17 -10.34 5.01
N GLY A 41 -24.00 -10.23 4.38
CA GLY A 41 -22.77 -10.78 4.93
C GLY A 41 -22.50 -10.11 6.27
N MET A 42 -22.64 -10.83 7.34
CA MET A 42 -22.21 -10.44 8.68
C MET A 42 -20.86 -9.77 8.58
N VAL A 43 -20.78 -8.49 8.93
CA VAL A 43 -19.53 -7.77 9.11
C VAL A 43 -18.86 -8.38 10.34
N ALA A 44 -18.05 -9.41 10.14
CA ALA A 44 -17.24 -9.96 11.21
C ALA A 44 -16.32 -8.85 11.72
N ALA A 45 -16.45 -8.46 12.96
CA ALA A 45 -15.55 -7.52 13.61
C ALA A 45 -14.14 -8.14 13.64
N TYR A 46 -13.14 -7.36 13.30
CA TYR A 46 -11.75 -7.78 13.49
C TYR A 46 -11.52 -8.06 14.98
N PRO A 47 -10.99 -9.23 15.35
CA PRO A 47 -10.91 -9.64 16.76
C PRO A 47 -9.96 -8.78 17.61
N ASP A 48 -9.28 -7.81 17.00
CA ASP A 48 -8.36 -6.88 17.65
C ASP A 48 -8.45 -5.53 16.96
N SER A 49 -9.41 -4.71 17.38
CA SER A 49 -9.62 -3.36 16.85
C SER A 49 -8.40 -2.50 17.18
N GLY A 50 -7.59 -2.20 16.16
CA GLY A 50 -6.48 -1.27 16.29
C GLY A 50 -5.14 -1.72 15.71
N ARG A 51 -5.07 -2.78 14.89
CA ARG A 51 -3.83 -3.20 14.23
C ARG A 51 -3.43 -2.24 13.11
N ALA A 52 -2.19 -1.76 13.16
CA ALA A 52 -1.57 -1.02 12.08
C ALA A 52 -0.50 -1.89 11.41
N ALA A 53 -0.55 -2.01 10.08
CA ALA A 53 0.45 -2.74 9.31
C ALA A 53 1.31 -1.77 8.49
N LEU A 54 2.63 -1.97 8.55
CA LEU A 54 3.63 -1.15 7.90
C LEU A 54 4.33 -1.92 6.80
N SER A 55 4.45 -1.28 5.64
CA SER A 55 5.26 -1.81 4.55
C SER A 55 6.20 -0.76 3.97
N ILE A 56 7.33 -1.24 3.43
CA ILE A 56 8.35 -0.43 2.78
C ILE A 56 8.60 -1.04 1.40
N ASP A 57 8.38 -0.23 0.35
CA ASP A 57 8.66 -0.64 -1.02
C ASP A 57 10.12 -0.28 -1.32
N VAL A 58 10.99 -1.30 -1.36
CA VAL A 58 12.45 -1.15 -1.43
C VAL A 58 12.86 -0.79 -2.85
N GLU A 59 12.76 0.49 -3.12
CA GLU A 59 13.05 1.15 -4.39
C GLU A 59 14.09 2.25 -4.21
N ASP A 60 14.85 2.53 -5.26
CA ASP A 60 15.66 3.74 -5.35
C ASP A 60 14.87 4.88 -6.00
N TRP A 61 15.37 6.12 -5.90
CA TRP A 61 14.75 7.32 -6.45
C TRP A 61 14.41 7.21 -7.94
N PHE A 62 15.25 6.51 -8.71
CA PHE A 62 15.09 6.37 -10.16
C PHE A 62 14.06 5.32 -10.58
N HIS A 63 13.59 4.45 -9.66
CA HIS A 63 12.48 3.52 -9.90
C HIS A 63 11.12 4.25 -9.87
N ALA A 64 11.06 5.45 -9.27
CA ALA A 64 9.81 6.21 -9.21
C ALA A 64 9.28 6.51 -10.62
N ALA A 65 8.16 5.90 -11.01
CA ALA A 65 7.59 5.99 -12.36
C ALA A 65 7.36 7.42 -12.85
N ASN A 66 7.17 8.38 -11.94
CA ASN A 66 7.02 9.80 -12.25
C ASN A 66 8.28 10.46 -12.82
N LEU A 67 9.44 9.90 -12.56
CA LEU A 67 10.72 10.42 -13.02
C LEU A 67 11.09 9.92 -14.42
N ASN A 68 10.44 8.84 -14.86
CA ASN A 68 10.63 8.24 -16.18
C ASN A 68 12.11 8.02 -16.56
N VAL A 69 12.90 7.52 -15.59
CA VAL A 69 14.32 7.17 -15.81
C VAL A 69 14.35 5.83 -16.56
N ALA A 70 14.98 5.84 -17.72
CA ALA A 70 15.00 4.65 -18.58
C ALA A 70 15.71 3.46 -17.88
N ARG A 71 15.12 2.27 -17.96
CA ARG A 71 15.63 1.04 -17.32
C ARG A 71 17.10 0.75 -17.65
N GLN A 72 17.51 1.04 -18.89
CA GLN A 72 18.87 0.80 -19.39
C GLN A 72 19.92 1.70 -18.73
N THR A 73 19.50 2.79 -18.09
CA THR A 73 20.40 3.75 -17.42
C THR A 73 20.50 3.54 -15.91
N TRP A 74 19.74 2.62 -15.32
CA TRP A 74 19.71 2.40 -13.88
C TRP A 74 21.08 2.03 -13.29
N ASP A 75 21.87 1.25 -14.04
CA ASP A 75 23.23 0.87 -13.62
C ASP A 75 24.20 2.06 -13.56
N GLN A 76 23.84 3.20 -14.15
CA GLN A 76 24.62 4.45 -14.15
C GLN A 76 24.10 5.42 -13.08
N CYS A 77 22.94 5.14 -12.47
CA CYS A 77 22.38 6.00 -11.44
C CYS A 77 23.10 5.79 -10.10
N GLU A 78 23.21 6.88 -9.33
CA GLU A 78 23.71 6.80 -7.96
C GLU A 78 22.77 5.95 -7.11
N LEU A 79 23.27 4.82 -6.61
CA LEU A 79 22.53 3.89 -5.80
C LEU A 79 22.41 4.41 -4.36
N ARG A 80 21.20 4.63 -3.89
CA ARG A 80 20.89 5.21 -2.57
C ARG A 80 19.95 4.32 -1.73
N VAL A 81 19.32 3.32 -2.35
CA VAL A 81 18.34 2.45 -1.72
C VAL A 81 18.88 1.76 -0.48
N GLU A 82 20.13 1.31 -0.52
CA GLU A 82 20.75 0.63 0.62
C GLU A 82 20.84 1.54 1.84
N ARG A 83 21.49 2.70 1.70
CA ARG A 83 21.66 3.67 2.80
C ARG A 83 20.31 4.08 3.39
N ASN A 84 19.35 4.38 2.52
CA ASN A 84 18.05 4.87 2.94
C ASN A 84 17.21 3.76 3.61
N THR A 85 17.30 2.52 3.10
CA THR A 85 16.64 1.37 3.73
C THR A 85 17.23 1.05 5.09
N MET A 86 18.57 1.05 5.21
CA MET A 86 19.24 0.86 6.49
C MET A 86 18.82 1.92 7.51
N ARG A 87 18.70 3.18 7.08
CA ARG A 87 18.20 4.27 7.94
C ARG A 87 16.76 4.03 8.42
N MET A 88 15.88 3.53 7.55
CA MET A 88 14.53 3.14 7.96
C MET A 88 14.56 1.98 8.98
N MET A 89 15.42 0.98 8.76
CA MET A 89 15.57 -0.13 9.71
C MET A 89 16.03 0.35 11.09
N GLU A 90 16.96 1.31 11.17
CA GLU A 90 17.37 1.92 12.45
C GLU A 90 16.19 2.57 13.17
N ILE A 91 15.31 3.28 12.45
CA ILE A 91 14.10 3.88 13.03
C ILE A 91 13.14 2.79 13.54
N LEU A 92 12.95 1.72 12.77
CA LEU A 92 12.09 0.60 13.17
C LEU A 92 12.63 -0.15 14.39
N ASP A 93 13.94 -0.38 14.43
CA ASP A 93 14.61 -1.05 15.55
C ASP A 93 14.50 -0.23 16.85
N ALA A 94 14.71 1.09 16.77
CA ALA A 94 14.55 2.00 17.91
C ALA A 94 13.15 1.95 18.53
N CYS A 95 12.12 1.63 17.73
CA CYS A 95 10.72 1.48 18.17
C CYS A 95 10.30 0.01 18.38
N ASN A 96 11.23 -0.94 18.33
CA ASN A 96 10.96 -2.38 18.39
C ASN A 96 9.82 -2.79 17.44
N THR A 97 9.87 -2.29 16.22
CA THR A 97 8.83 -2.42 15.19
C THR A 97 9.31 -3.33 14.05
N ARG A 98 8.45 -4.27 13.63
CA ARG A 98 8.66 -5.06 12.41
C ARG A 98 7.72 -4.58 11.31
N ALA A 99 8.16 -4.76 10.06
CA ALA A 99 7.43 -4.34 8.87
C ALA A 99 7.61 -5.35 7.73
N THR A 100 6.81 -5.22 6.68
CA THR A 100 6.97 -5.91 5.41
C THR A 100 7.81 -5.07 4.47
N PHE A 101 8.87 -5.67 3.89
CA PHE A 101 9.69 -5.04 2.87
C PHE A 101 9.39 -5.71 1.53
N PHE A 102 8.72 -4.97 0.64
CA PHE A 102 8.52 -5.37 -0.75
C PHE A 102 9.76 -5.03 -1.56
N VAL A 103 10.54 -6.04 -1.90
CA VAL A 103 11.86 -5.85 -2.53
C VAL A 103 11.80 -6.14 -4.01
N LEU A 104 12.32 -5.22 -4.82
CA LEU A 104 12.57 -5.46 -6.24
C LEU A 104 13.67 -6.51 -6.43
N GLY A 105 13.44 -7.46 -7.33
CA GLY A 105 14.47 -8.44 -7.68
C GLY A 105 15.76 -7.80 -8.21
N TRP A 106 15.65 -6.68 -8.93
CA TRP A 106 16.78 -5.87 -9.36
C TRP A 106 17.60 -5.34 -8.18
N VAL A 107 16.94 -4.81 -7.14
CA VAL A 107 17.62 -4.35 -5.91
C VAL A 107 18.24 -5.52 -5.18
N ALA A 108 17.54 -6.64 -5.06
CA ALA A 108 18.05 -7.86 -4.43
C ALA A 108 19.33 -8.38 -5.11
N LYS A 109 19.40 -8.30 -6.43
CA LYS A 109 20.60 -8.64 -7.19
C LYS A 109 21.75 -7.66 -6.97
N LYS A 110 21.46 -6.35 -6.86
CA LYS A 110 22.48 -5.29 -6.66
C LYS A 110 22.98 -5.23 -5.23
N CYS A 111 22.11 -5.40 -4.25
CA CYS A 111 22.37 -5.27 -2.82
C CYS A 111 21.93 -6.54 -2.05
N PRO A 112 22.48 -7.74 -2.34
CA PRO A 112 22.03 -8.97 -1.70
C PRO A 112 22.24 -8.98 -0.17
N HIS A 113 23.24 -8.26 0.32
CA HIS A 113 23.50 -8.10 1.75
C HIS A 113 22.39 -7.27 2.44
N LEU A 114 21.79 -6.30 1.75
CA LEU A 114 20.65 -5.54 2.27
C LEU A 114 19.44 -6.45 2.55
N VAL A 115 19.11 -7.34 1.60
CA VAL A 115 17.99 -8.29 1.75
C VAL A 115 18.22 -9.21 2.94
N ARG A 116 19.45 -9.73 3.09
CA ARG A 116 19.81 -10.56 4.24
C ARG A 116 19.73 -9.79 5.56
N ALA A 117 20.16 -8.52 5.59
CA ALA A 117 20.08 -7.68 6.78
C ALA A 117 18.61 -7.45 7.20
N ILE A 118 17.73 -7.13 6.25
CA ILE A 118 16.29 -6.97 6.51
C ILE A 118 15.70 -8.27 7.10
N ALA A 119 15.99 -9.42 6.49
CA ALA A 119 15.49 -10.72 6.94
C ALA A 119 16.07 -11.14 8.32
N ALA A 120 17.35 -10.81 8.59
CA ALA A 120 18.01 -11.08 9.87
C ALA A 120 17.45 -10.22 11.01
N ALA A 121 17.01 -8.98 10.72
CA ALA A 121 16.33 -8.11 11.67
C ALA A 121 14.87 -8.56 11.98
N GLY A 122 14.40 -9.66 11.37
CA GLY A 122 13.09 -10.23 11.66
C GLY A 122 11.93 -9.56 10.90
N HIS A 123 12.22 -8.73 9.91
CA HIS A 123 11.20 -8.18 9.02
C HIS A 123 10.73 -9.23 8.01
N GLU A 124 9.52 -9.05 7.49
CA GLU A 124 9.02 -9.84 6.37
C GLU A 124 9.66 -9.36 5.07
N ILE A 125 10.14 -10.31 4.25
CA ILE A 125 10.52 -10.07 2.86
C ILE A 125 9.36 -10.47 1.96
N ALA A 126 8.94 -9.56 1.11
CA ALA A 126 7.92 -9.75 0.07
C ALA A 126 8.44 -9.27 -1.29
N SER A 127 7.79 -9.68 -2.38
CA SER A 127 8.22 -9.36 -3.73
C SER A 127 7.57 -8.07 -4.25
N HIS A 128 8.36 -7.22 -4.89
CA HIS A 128 7.89 -6.04 -5.65
C HIS A 128 8.06 -6.21 -7.17
N GLY A 129 8.02 -7.47 -7.67
CA GLY A 129 8.43 -7.80 -9.04
C GLY A 129 9.95 -7.78 -9.19
N TYR A 130 10.42 -8.00 -10.41
CA TYR A 130 11.87 -8.04 -10.67
C TYR A 130 12.41 -6.72 -11.22
N ASP A 131 11.84 -6.22 -12.32
CA ASP A 131 12.34 -5.07 -13.08
C ASP A 131 11.45 -3.81 -12.96
N HIS A 132 10.54 -3.77 -11.99
CA HIS A 132 9.57 -2.67 -11.76
C HIS A 132 8.67 -2.36 -12.97
N GLU A 133 8.34 -3.40 -13.75
CA GLU A 133 7.43 -3.27 -14.89
C GLU A 133 5.97 -3.17 -14.43
N LEU A 134 5.19 -2.33 -15.12
CA LEU A 134 3.77 -2.20 -14.82
C LEU A 134 3.01 -3.45 -15.26
N VAL A 135 2.26 -4.08 -14.37
CA VAL A 135 1.59 -5.36 -14.61
C VAL A 135 0.72 -5.32 -15.87
N TYR A 136 -0.05 -4.25 -16.04
CA TYR A 136 -0.93 -4.10 -17.22
C TYR A 136 -0.17 -3.85 -18.54
N SER A 137 1.14 -3.60 -18.52
CA SER A 137 1.97 -3.49 -19.71
C SER A 137 2.62 -4.82 -20.12
N LEU A 138 2.52 -5.85 -19.28
CA LEU A 138 3.08 -7.17 -19.51
C LEU A 138 2.02 -8.12 -20.06
N ARG A 139 2.46 -9.09 -20.86
CA ARG A 139 1.65 -10.28 -21.18
C ARG A 139 1.67 -11.26 -20.00
N PRO A 140 0.65 -12.11 -19.83
CA PRO A 140 0.57 -13.05 -18.71
C PRO A 140 1.83 -13.92 -18.50
N ASN A 141 2.44 -14.41 -19.58
CA ASN A 141 3.67 -15.21 -19.49
C ASN A 141 4.89 -14.37 -19.06
N GLU A 142 4.99 -13.13 -19.52
CA GLU A 142 6.06 -12.21 -19.11
C GLU A 142 5.94 -11.88 -17.62
N PHE A 143 4.73 -11.59 -17.17
CA PHE A 143 4.44 -11.38 -15.75
C PHE A 143 4.78 -12.61 -14.90
N ARG A 144 4.39 -13.82 -15.34
CA ARG A 144 4.73 -15.06 -14.64
C ARG A 144 6.25 -15.24 -14.48
N LEU A 145 7.02 -14.94 -15.51
CA LEU A 145 8.48 -15.04 -15.46
C LEU A 145 9.08 -13.98 -14.54
N ASP A 146 8.57 -12.74 -14.56
CA ASP A 146 9.02 -11.67 -13.69
C ASP A 146 8.83 -12.02 -12.21
N VAL A 147 7.63 -12.45 -11.83
CA VAL A 147 7.31 -12.76 -10.43
C VAL A 147 8.00 -14.03 -9.94
N LEU A 148 8.15 -15.07 -10.79
CA LEU A 148 8.92 -16.28 -10.47
C LEU A 148 10.38 -15.93 -10.19
N ARG A 149 11.00 -15.15 -11.07
CA ARG A 149 12.40 -14.74 -10.95
C ARG A 149 12.61 -13.90 -9.68
N SER A 150 11.71 -12.96 -9.41
CA SER A 150 11.78 -12.15 -8.18
C SER A 150 11.67 -13.01 -6.92
N LYS A 151 10.62 -13.85 -6.87
CA LYS A 151 10.38 -14.75 -5.73
C LYS A 151 11.57 -15.65 -5.46
N GLN A 152 12.07 -16.35 -6.48
CA GLN A 152 13.21 -17.26 -6.37
C GLN A 152 14.47 -16.53 -5.88
N CYS A 153 14.78 -15.35 -6.43
CA CYS A 153 15.92 -14.54 -6.02
C CYS A 153 15.86 -14.20 -4.51
N LEU A 154 14.69 -13.80 -4.02
CA LEU A 154 14.49 -13.43 -2.62
C LEU A 154 14.54 -14.65 -1.68
N GLU A 155 13.95 -15.77 -2.09
CA GLU A 155 13.98 -17.04 -1.34
C GLU A 155 15.40 -17.62 -1.26
N ASP A 156 16.17 -17.57 -2.34
CA ASP A 156 17.58 -18.02 -2.37
C ASP A 156 18.46 -17.18 -1.43
N LEU A 157 18.20 -15.88 -1.31
CA LEU A 157 18.95 -14.97 -0.45
C LEU A 157 18.64 -15.14 1.03
N THR A 158 17.41 -15.49 1.37
CA THR A 158 16.90 -15.48 2.75
C THR A 158 16.71 -16.86 3.35
N GLY A 159 16.63 -17.90 2.52
CA GLY A 159 16.24 -19.26 2.93
C GLY A 159 14.80 -19.36 3.44
N LYS A 160 13.98 -18.33 3.24
CA LYS A 160 12.59 -18.27 3.72
C LYS A 160 11.63 -18.11 2.56
N ARG A 161 10.43 -18.69 2.69
CA ARG A 161 9.35 -18.54 1.72
C ARG A 161 8.89 -17.08 1.64
N VAL A 162 8.77 -16.55 0.43
CA VAL A 162 8.21 -15.23 0.14
C VAL A 162 6.71 -15.38 -0.08
N ARG A 163 5.91 -14.81 0.84
CA ARG A 163 4.45 -14.97 0.89
C ARG A 163 3.71 -13.87 0.15
N GLY A 164 4.24 -12.65 0.15
CA GLY A 164 3.57 -11.45 -0.33
C GLY A 164 4.11 -10.94 -1.66
N TYR A 165 3.19 -10.31 -2.41
CA TYR A 165 3.51 -9.57 -3.63
C TYR A 165 2.90 -8.16 -3.56
N ARG A 166 3.57 -7.19 -4.17
CA ARG A 166 3.01 -5.87 -4.49
C ARG A 166 3.39 -5.48 -5.91
N ALA A 167 2.41 -5.12 -6.72
CA ALA A 167 2.64 -4.67 -8.09
C ALA A 167 3.35 -3.31 -8.11
N PRO A 168 4.39 -3.14 -8.91
CA PRO A 168 5.00 -1.83 -9.16
C PRO A 168 3.95 -0.77 -9.50
N SER A 169 4.04 0.39 -8.83
CA SER A 169 3.06 1.49 -8.97
C SER A 169 1.59 1.06 -8.74
N PHE A 170 1.34 -0.03 -8.00
CA PHE A 170 -0.01 -0.57 -7.74
C PHE A 170 -0.77 -0.96 -9.02
N SER A 171 -0.07 -1.43 -10.05
CA SER A 171 -0.59 -1.67 -11.40
C SER A 171 -1.27 -3.03 -11.59
N ILE A 172 -1.76 -3.65 -10.51
CA ILE A 172 -2.35 -5.00 -10.50
C ILE A 172 -3.56 -5.12 -11.44
N THR A 173 -3.79 -6.33 -11.96
CA THR A 173 -4.92 -6.66 -12.83
C THR A 173 -5.55 -7.98 -12.40
N GLU A 174 -6.84 -8.18 -12.75
CA GLU A 174 -7.56 -9.40 -12.39
C GLU A 174 -6.90 -10.69 -12.90
N TRP A 175 -6.34 -10.65 -14.12
CA TRP A 175 -5.67 -11.81 -14.72
C TRP A 175 -4.34 -12.16 -14.04
N ALA A 176 -3.74 -11.21 -13.28
CA ALA A 176 -2.51 -11.45 -12.55
C ALA A 176 -2.72 -12.29 -11.27
N ILE A 177 -3.88 -12.19 -10.64
CA ILE A 177 -4.18 -12.86 -9.37
C ILE A 177 -4.02 -14.39 -9.44
N PRO A 178 -4.63 -15.11 -10.42
CA PRO A 178 -4.39 -16.55 -10.53
C PRO A 178 -2.92 -16.91 -10.77
N ILE A 179 -2.17 -16.07 -11.49
CA ILE A 179 -0.74 -16.32 -11.73
C ILE A 179 0.05 -16.18 -10.42
N LEU A 180 -0.23 -15.16 -9.58
CA LEU A 180 0.42 -15.00 -8.28
C LEU A 180 0.16 -16.20 -7.37
N GLN A 181 -1.09 -16.68 -7.32
CA GLN A 181 -1.45 -17.86 -6.54
C GLN A 181 -0.73 -19.12 -7.05
N ASP A 182 -0.71 -19.35 -8.36
CA ASP A 182 -0.02 -20.49 -8.97
C ASP A 182 1.50 -20.49 -8.71
N VAL A 183 2.11 -19.30 -8.66
CA VAL A 183 3.53 -19.11 -8.33
C VAL A 183 3.79 -19.35 -6.83
N GLY A 184 2.74 -19.42 -6.01
CA GLY A 184 2.81 -19.76 -4.61
C GLY A 184 2.98 -18.53 -3.68
N PHE A 185 2.43 -17.38 -4.05
CA PHE A 185 2.18 -16.28 -3.12
C PHE A 185 0.90 -16.55 -2.32
N ASP A 186 0.79 -16.02 -1.12
CA ASP A 186 -0.38 -16.10 -0.26
C ASP A 186 -1.25 -14.85 -0.37
N TYR A 187 -0.63 -13.72 -0.72
CA TYR A 187 -1.34 -12.45 -0.81
C TYR A 187 -0.71 -11.46 -1.79
N ASP A 188 -1.56 -10.56 -2.26
CA ASP A 188 -1.22 -9.32 -2.94
C ASP A 188 -1.51 -8.11 -2.05
N SER A 189 -0.80 -7.01 -2.24
CA SER A 189 -1.06 -5.74 -1.57
C SER A 189 -0.94 -4.58 -2.55
N SER A 190 -1.74 -4.62 -3.60
CA SER A 190 -1.64 -3.67 -4.71
C SER A 190 -2.86 -2.79 -4.89
N VAL A 191 -3.94 -2.98 -4.12
CA VAL A 191 -5.15 -2.19 -4.29
C VAL A 191 -5.13 -0.95 -3.42
N VAL A 192 -5.29 0.20 -4.05
CA VAL A 192 -5.58 1.47 -3.40
C VAL A 192 -7.05 1.82 -3.71
N PRO A 193 -7.98 1.74 -2.75
CA PRO A 193 -9.40 1.94 -2.98
C PRO A 193 -9.73 3.43 -3.22
N THR A 194 -9.33 3.95 -4.37
CA THR A 194 -9.55 5.34 -4.80
C THR A 194 -9.85 5.41 -6.29
N ILE A 195 -10.77 6.28 -6.65
CA ILE A 195 -11.05 6.63 -8.05
C ILE A 195 -10.16 7.79 -8.56
N ALA A 196 -9.25 8.29 -7.72
CA ALA A 196 -8.49 9.52 -8.00
C ALA A 196 -7.22 9.30 -8.84
N HIS A 197 -6.86 8.05 -9.18
CA HIS A 197 -5.65 7.74 -9.93
C HIS A 197 -5.93 6.81 -11.12
N ASP A 198 -5.57 7.27 -12.29
CA ASP A 198 -5.65 6.58 -13.59
C ASP A 198 -4.55 5.50 -13.81
N ARG A 199 -3.58 5.40 -12.89
CA ARG A 199 -2.46 4.45 -12.98
C ARG A 199 -2.59 3.22 -12.11
N TYR A 200 -3.48 3.26 -11.11
CA TYR A 200 -3.68 2.12 -10.22
C TYR A 200 -4.49 1.05 -10.94
N GLY A 201 -4.10 -0.19 -10.76
CA GLY A 201 -4.91 -1.32 -11.17
C GLY A 201 -6.22 -1.39 -10.38
N HIS A 202 -7.16 -2.11 -10.92
CA HIS A 202 -8.47 -2.30 -10.30
C HIS A 202 -8.77 -3.78 -10.18
N LEU A 203 -9.23 -4.20 -9.00
CA LEU A 203 -9.82 -5.51 -8.78
C LEU A 203 -11.30 -5.30 -8.42
N ARG A 204 -12.19 -6.06 -9.05
CA ARG A 204 -13.64 -5.99 -8.78
C ARG A 204 -13.93 -6.39 -7.34
N GLY A 205 -14.90 -5.73 -6.71
CA GLY A 205 -15.29 -6.01 -5.32
C GLY A 205 -14.41 -5.36 -4.26
N MET A 206 -13.34 -4.66 -4.64
CA MET A 206 -12.46 -3.94 -3.70
C MET A 206 -12.96 -2.57 -3.27
N GLU A 207 -14.10 -2.14 -3.77
CA GLU A 207 -14.73 -0.83 -3.46
C GLU A 207 -15.21 -0.73 -2.01
N SER A 208 -15.32 -1.88 -1.32
CA SER A 208 -15.86 -1.98 0.03
C SER A 208 -15.00 -1.32 1.12
N GLY A 209 -13.73 -0.96 0.81
CA GLY A 209 -12.76 -0.40 1.78
C GLY A 209 -12.40 -1.34 2.91
N ARG A 210 -12.59 -2.64 2.74
CA ARG A 210 -12.07 -3.67 3.63
C ARG A 210 -10.57 -3.79 3.39
N PRO A 211 -9.73 -3.76 4.42
CA PRO A 211 -8.28 -3.82 4.24
C PRO A 211 -7.77 -5.22 3.91
N VAL A 212 -8.47 -6.29 4.34
CA VAL A 212 -8.14 -7.68 4.00
C VAL A 212 -9.34 -8.34 3.38
N ILE A 213 -9.18 -8.89 2.18
CA ILE A 213 -10.23 -9.57 1.41
C ILE A 213 -9.68 -10.91 0.92
N LEU A 214 -10.45 -11.97 1.09
CA LEU A 214 -10.21 -13.24 0.45
C LEU A 214 -10.65 -13.13 -1.02
N LEU A 215 -9.70 -13.15 -1.96
CA LEU A 215 -9.98 -13.09 -3.40
C LEU A 215 -10.27 -14.46 -4.00
N ARG A 216 -9.53 -15.47 -3.55
CA ARG A 216 -9.63 -16.85 -3.97
C ARG A 216 -9.29 -17.74 -2.77
N ASP A 217 -9.58 -19.03 -2.86
CA ASP A 217 -9.24 -19.97 -1.80
C ASP A 217 -7.75 -19.91 -1.43
N GLY A 218 -7.48 -19.50 -0.19
CA GLY A 218 -6.13 -19.32 0.35
C GLY A 218 -5.34 -18.13 -0.19
N PHE A 219 -5.92 -17.23 -1.03
CA PHE A 219 -5.23 -16.05 -1.55
C PHE A 219 -5.95 -14.74 -1.18
N TYR A 220 -5.21 -13.80 -0.58
CA TYR A 220 -5.74 -12.58 0.01
C TYR A 220 -5.27 -11.33 -0.73
N GLU A 221 -6.08 -10.27 -0.68
CA GLU A 221 -5.66 -8.90 -0.97
C GLU A 221 -5.59 -8.11 0.33
N VAL A 222 -4.48 -7.38 0.51
CA VAL A 222 -4.31 -6.41 1.60
C VAL A 222 -4.25 -5.01 1.03
N GLY A 223 -5.39 -4.35 0.98
CA GLY A 223 -5.53 -3.01 0.39
C GLY A 223 -4.85 -1.93 1.24
N ILE A 224 -4.44 -0.84 0.57
CA ILE A 224 -3.90 0.36 1.21
C ILE A 224 -5.03 1.19 1.83
N SER A 225 -4.80 1.72 3.02
CA SER A 225 -5.83 2.46 3.76
C SER A 225 -6.28 3.75 3.09
N CYS A 226 -7.59 3.96 3.12
CA CYS A 226 -8.25 5.20 2.73
C CYS A 226 -9.09 5.75 3.88
N LEU A 227 -9.03 7.07 4.07
CA LEU A 227 -9.93 7.77 4.99
C LEU A 227 -11.27 8.01 4.31
N ARG A 228 -12.33 7.44 4.85
CA ARG A 228 -13.68 7.61 4.30
C ARG A 228 -14.33 8.88 4.83
N LEU A 229 -14.77 9.74 3.91
CA LEU A 229 -15.59 10.91 4.16
C LEU A 229 -16.86 10.80 3.30
N GLY A 230 -17.92 10.27 3.88
CA GLY A 230 -19.16 9.92 3.14
C GLY A 230 -18.88 8.85 2.08
N LYS A 231 -19.22 9.14 0.82
CA LYS A 231 -19.02 8.23 -0.33
C LYS A 231 -17.58 8.23 -0.89
N HIS A 232 -16.72 9.15 -0.43
CA HIS A 232 -15.39 9.34 -1.00
C HIS A 232 -14.31 8.72 -0.11
N GLY A 233 -13.40 7.94 -0.72
CA GLY A 233 -12.17 7.45 -0.12
C GLY A 233 -11.01 8.37 -0.48
N ILE A 234 -10.34 8.94 0.54
CA ILE A 234 -9.12 9.72 0.36
C ILE A 234 -7.96 8.79 0.71
N PRO A 235 -6.97 8.59 -0.18
CA PRO A 235 -5.81 7.78 0.13
C PRO A 235 -5.12 8.27 1.40
N TRP A 236 -5.03 7.41 2.41
CA TRP A 236 -4.50 7.75 3.74
C TRP A 236 -3.45 6.74 4.22
N GLY A 237 -2.89 5.96 3.29
CA GLY A 237 -1.90 4.92 3.59
C GLY A 237 -0.61 5.03 2.80
N GLY A 238 -0.37 6.12 2.06
CA GLY A 238 0.81 6.25 1.20
C GLY A 238 1.72 7.41 1.54
N GLY A 239 3.05 7.21 1.40
CA GLY A 239 4.09 8.18 1.73
C GLY A 239 3.94 9.53 1.02
N GLY A 240 3.49 9.55 -0.25
CA GLY A 240 3.26 10.78 -0.98
C GLY A 240 2.19 11.68 -0.34
N TYR A 241 1.07 11.12 0.09
CA TYR A 241 0.01 11.84 0.81
C TYR A 241 0.44 12.19 2.23
N PHE A 242 1.18 11.29 2.89
CA PHE A 242 1.76 11.52 4.22
C PHE A 242 2.69 12.74 4.23
N ARG A 243 3.53 12.89 3.20
CA ARG A 243 4.40 14.06 3.08
C ARG A 243 3.64 15.36 2.80
N LEU A 244 2.53 15.27 2.07
CA LEU A 244 1.72 16.43 1.69
C LEU A 244 0.84 16.95 2.83
N ALA A 245 0.22 16.06 3.61
CA ALA A 245 -0.72 16.42 4.66
C ALA A 245 0.00 17.04 5.89
N PRO A 246 -0.64 17.96 6.62
CA PRO A 246 -0.19 18.33 7.96
C PRO A 246 -0.12 17.10 8.88
N TYR A 247 0.97 16.95 9.63
CA TYR A 247 1.23 15.73 10.40
C TYR A 247 0.14 15.42 11.44
N LEU A 248 -0.35 16.42 12.15
CA LEU A 248 -1.43 16.23 13.13
C LEU A 248 -2.74 15.77 12.49
N LEU A 249 -3.05 16.30 11.31
CA LEU A 249 -4.21 15.85 10.51
C LEU A 249 -4.03 14.40 10.06
N TRP A 250 -2.81 14.02 9.68
CA TRP A 250 -2.50 12.63 9.34
C TRP A 250 -2.75 11.69 10.51
N LEU A 251 -2.22 12.01 11.70
CA LEU A 251 -2.44 11.22 12.91
C LEU A 251 -3.93 11.12 13.28
N TRP A 252 -4.68 12.21 13.14
CA TRP A 252 -6.12 12.20 13.35
C TRP A 252 -6.83 11.20 12.41
N GLY A 253 -6.48 11.20 11.13
CA GLY A 253 -7.05 10.26 10.14
C GLY A 253 -6.70 8.81 10.45
N VAL A 254 -5.45 8.51 10.82
CA VAL A 254 -5.03 7.17 11.25
C VAL A 254 -5.85 6.69 12.45
N ARG A 255 -5.95 7.53 13.51
CA ARG A 255 -6.74 7.21 14.70
C ARG A 255 -8.22 7.01 14.37
N ARG A 256 -8.76 7.78 13.43
CA ARG A 256 -10.15 7.64 12.98
C ARG A 256 -10.39 6.30 12.29
N ILE A 257 -9.47 5.85 11.43
CA ILE A 257 -9.54 4.54 10.76
C ILE A 257 -9.47 3.44 11.81
N LEU A 258 -8.48 3.46 12.70
CA LEU A 258 -8.31 2.44 13.75
C LEU A 258 -9.52 2.35 14.69
N ARG A 259 -10.11 3.49 15.09
CA ARG A 259 -11.32 3.55 15.93
C ARG A 259 -12.57 2.99 15.25
N SER A 260 -12.59 2.90 13.93
CA SER A 260 -13.70 2.23 13.21
C SER A 260 -13.59 0.70 13.21
N GLY A 261 -12.61 0.12 13.90
CA GLY A 261 -12.37 -1.32 13.93
C GLY A 261 -11.71 -1.87 12.66
N VAL A 262 -11.26 -0.99 11.77
CA VAL A 262 -10.61 -1.36 10.51
C VAL A 262 -9.10 -1.29 10.69
N PRO A 263 -8.33 -2.32 10.32
CA PRO A 263 -6.86 -2.25 10.30
C PRO A 263 -6.36 -1.11 9.42
N TYR A 264 -5.28 -0.46 9.85
CA TYR A 264 -4.63 0.58 9.09
C TYR A 264 -3.40 0.04 8.39
N THR A 265 -3.30 0.22 7.08
CA THR A 265 -2.15 -0.20 6.25
C THR A 265 -1.45 1.03 5.70
N PHE A 266 -0.14 1.11 5.90
CA PHE A 266 0.69 2.22 5.44
C PHE A 266 1.88 1.71 4.64
N TYR A 267 2.24 2.44 3.57
CA TYR A 267 3.46 2.17 2.81
C TYR A 267 4.28 3.44 2.58
N ILE A 268 5.59 3.26 2.46
CA ILE A 268 6.56 4.32 2.19
C ILE A 268 7.78 3.73 1.45
N HIS A 269 8.48 4.59 0.70
CA HIS A 269 9.69 4.17 -0.01
C HIS A 269 10.95 4.74 0.66
N PRO A 270 12.10 4.05 0.59
CA PRO A 270 13.37 4.55 1.14
C PRO A 270 13.80 5.90 0.58
N TRP A 271 13.54 6.18 -0.68
CA TRP A 271 13.86 7.47 -1.30
C TRP A 271 13.03 8.65 -0.74
N GLU A 272 11.92 8.39 -0.06
CA GLU A 272 11.08 9.45 0.52
C GLU A 272 11.72 10.13 1.74
N ILE A 273 12.67 9.48 2.40
CA ILE A 273 13.44 10.08 3.50
C ILE A 273 14.77 10.71 3.05
N ASP A 274 15.05 10.77 1.74
CA ASP A 274 16.29 11.29 1.16
C ASP A 274 16.09 12.64 0.44
N PRO A 275 16.22 13.77 1.11
CA PRO A 275 16.15 15.08 0.47
C PRO A 275 17.31 15.36 -0.48
N GLY A 276 18.45 14.64 -0.31
CA GLY A 276 19.67 14.78 -1.08
C GLY A 276 19.70 14.01 -2.40
N GLN A 277 18.64 13.29 -2.76
CA GLN A 277 18.58 12.51 -3.99
C GLN A 277 18.75 13.38 -5.25
N PRO A 278 19.30 12.85 -6.36
CA PRO A 278 19.53 13.57 -7.59
C PRO A 278 18.27 14.23 -8.17
N ARG A 279 18.46 15.31 -8.90
CA ARG A 279 17.38 16.01 -9.62
C ARG A 279 17.36 15.56 -11.07
N VAL A 280 16.22 15.03 -11.51
CA VAL A 280 16.04 14.64 -12.91
C VAL A 280 15.55 15.85 -13.70
N ALA A 281 16.24 16.14 -14.82
CA ALA A 281 15.84 17.18 -15.75
C ALA A 281 14.68 16.70 -16.66
N GLY A 282 13.94 17.62 -17.26
CA GLY A 282 12.94 17.31 -18.28
C GLY A 282 11.61 16.76 -17.78
N ILE A 283 11.42 16.53 -16.48
CA ILE A 283 10.15 16.05 -15.91
C ILE A 283 9.14 17.20 -15.70
N LYS A 284 7.84 16.88 -15.82
CA LYS A 284 6.75 17.84 -15.58
C LYS A 284 6.85 18.44 -14.17
N ALA A 285 6.61 19.75 -14.03
CA ALA A 285 6.69 20.46 -12.76
C ALA A 285 5.80 19.84 -11.67
N SER A 286 4.61 19.35 -12.02
CA SER A 286 3.70 18.66 -11.08
C SER A 286 4.28 17.34 -10.56
N TYR A 287 5.00 16.58 -11.39
CA TYR A 287 5.67 15.34 -10.97
C TYR A 287 6.87 15.64 -10.08
N ARG A 288 7.68 16.65 -10.45
CA ARG A 288 8.78 17.13 -9.63
C ARG A 288 8.31 17.60 -8.25
N PHE A 289 7.22 18.36 -8.19
CA PHE A 289 6.63 18.81 -6.94
C PHE A 289 6.21 17.61 -6.07
N ARG A 290 5.40 16.67 -6.60
CA ARG A 290 4.93 15.50 -5.84
C ARG A 290 6.07 14.62 -5.35
N HIS A 291 7.12 14.46 -6.17
CA HIS A 291 8.28 13.66 -5.80
C HIS A 291 9.08 14.29 -4.66
N ARG A 292 9.23 15.63 -4.66
CA ARG A 292 10.14 16.33 -3.74
C ARG A 292 9.47 17.05 -2.56
N VAL A 293 8.14 17.12 -2.54
CA VAL A 293 7.40 17.81 -1.48
C VAL A 293 7.76 17.22 -0.11
N ASN A 294 8.21 18.10 0.80
CA ASN A 294 8.51 17.79 2.20
C ASN A 294 9.45 16.59 2.46
N LEU A 295 10.33 16.22 1.51
CA LEU A 295 11.34 15.17 1.73
C LEU A 295 12.18 15.44 2.99
N HIS A 296 12.60 16.71 3.20
CA HIS A 296 13.43 17.11 4.33
C HIS A 296 12.77 16.92 5.71
N ARG A 297 11.44 16.72 5.75
CA ARG A 297 10.68 16.45 6.99
C ARG A 297 10.22 15.01 7.08
N CYS A 298 10.43 14.23 6.03
CA CYS A 298 9.81 12.91 5.93
C CYS A 298 10.41 11.92 6.94
N GLU A 299 11.71 11.93 7.13
CA GLU A 299 12.40 11.05 8.07
C GLU A 299 11.91 11.28 9.51
N GLU A 300 11.91 12.53 9.97
CA GLU A 300 11.42 12.89 11.32
C GLU A 300 9.94 12.50 11.50
N ARG A 301 9.10 12.80 10.51
CA ARG A 301 7.67 12.44 10.55
C ARG A 301 7.47 10.93 10.54
N PHE A 302 8.28 10.20 9.79
CA PHE A 302 8.21 8.73 9.73
C PHE A 302 8.59 8.14 11.09
N ALA A 303 9.67 8.58 11.71
CA ALA A 303 10.06 8.17 13.05
C ALA A 303 8.93 8.42 14.07
N ALA A 304 8.36 9.63 14.07
CA ALA A 304 7.25 9.96 14.93
C ALA A 304 5.98 9.15 14.65
N LEU A 305 5.72 8.77 13.38
CA LEU A 305 4.58 7.91 13.03
C LEU A 305 4.79 6.47 13.51
N VAL A 306 6.01 5.95 13.38
CA VAL A 306 6.37 4.60 13.86
C VAL A 306 6.20 4.52 15.38
N ASP A 307 6.66 5.51 16.11
CA ASP A 307 6.54 5.57 17.58
C ASP A 307 5.08 5.73 18.06
N ALA A 308 4.23 6.38 17.27
CA ALA A 308 2.85 6.72 17.67
C ALA A 308 1.88 5.52 17.68
N PHE A 309 2.22 4.38 17.06
CA PHE A 309 1.34 3.22 16.91
C PHE A 309 2.11 1.92 17.04
N LYS A 310 1.39 0.82 17.36
CA LYS A 310 1.94 -0.54 17.28
C LYS A 310 1.77 -1.07 15.86
N TRP A 311 2.88 -1.36 15.22
CA TRP A 311 2.91 -1.84 13.84
C TRP A 311 3.24 -3.32 13.78
N ILE A 312 2.70 -3.99 12.76
CA ILE A 312 3.00 -5.39 12.43
C ILE A 312 3.31 -5.52 10.93
N PRO A 313 3.99 -6.57 10.50
CA PRO A 313 4.08 -6.96 9.09
C PRO A 313 2.70 -7.33 8.51
N LEU A 314 2.56 -7.28 7.18
CA LEU A 314 1.32 -7.65 6.51
C LEU A 314 0.99 -9.14 6.67
N CYS A 315 2.01 -10.02 6.69
CA CYS A 315 1.79 -11.45 6.96
C CYS A 315 1.13 -11.68 8.32
N ASP A 316 1.56 -10.97 9.38
CA ASP A 316 0.97 -11.08 10.71
C ASP A 316 -0.49 -10.56 10.74
N LEU A 317 -0.78 -9.54 9.91
CA LEU A 317 -2.15 -9.05 9.76
C LEU A 317 -3.07 -10.12 9.14
N ILE A 318 -2.60 -10.83 8.11
CA ILE A 318 -3.33 -11.91 7.45
C ILE A 318 -3.50 -13.10 8.38
N ASP A 319 -2.42 -13.53 9.05
CA ASP A 319 -2.46 -14.65 9.97
C ASP A 319 -3.43 -14.40 11.14
N GLY A 320 -3.44 -13.18 11.67
CA GLY A 320 -4.42 -12.78 12.69
C GLY A 320 -5.85 -12.71 12.15
N TRP A 321 -6.03 -12.33 10.88
CA TRP A 321 -7.33 -12.29 10.24
C TRP A 321 -7.89 -13.71 10.00
N THR A 322 -7.08 -14.63 9.49
CA THR A 322 -7.45 -16.04 9.25
C THR A 322 -7.76 -16.78 10.54
N ALA A 323 -6.98 -16.55 11.60
CA ALA A 323 -7.23 -17.16 12.92
C ALA A 323 -8.57 -16.72 13.53
N GLY A 324 -8.98 -15.46 13.29
CA GLY A 324 -10.25 -14.92 13.82
C GLY A 324 -11.51 -15.30 13.01
N HIS A 325 -11.36 -15.66 11.73
CA HIS A 325 -12.48 -15.91 10.82
C HIS A 325 -12.65 -17.39 10.43
N GLY A 326 -11.73 -18.26 10.87
CA GLY A 326 -11.67 -19.67 10.43
C GLY A 326 -11.32 -19.76 8.94
N SER A 327 -10.55 -20.75 8.53
CA SER A 327 -10.45 -21.04 7.09
C SER A 327 -11.87 -21.30 6.59
N PRO A 328 -12.36 -20.64 5.52
CA PRO A 328 -13.64 -21.00 4.94
C PRO A 328 -13.55 -22.46 4.50
N GLY A 329 -14.09 -23.33 5.35
CA GLY A 329 -14.21 -24.74 5.03
C GLY A 329 -15.04 -24.86 3.76
N LEU A 330 -14.61 -25.70 2.84
CA LEU A 330 -15.37 -26.22 1.73
C LEU A 330 -16.80 -26.58 2.23
N ARG A 331 -17.78 -25.76 1.87
CA ARG A 331 -19.20 -26.14 1.87
C ARG A 331 -19.74 -26.04 0.46
#